data_9d5901bf7b1ee5798825a8efab1d1ef1
#
_entry.id   9d5901bf7b1ee5798825a8efab1d1ef1
#
_cell.length_a   1.000
_cell.length_b   1.000
_cell.length_c   1.000
_cell.angle_alpha   90.00
_cell.angle_beta   90.00
_cell.angle_gamma   90.00
#
_symmetry.space_group_name_H-M   'P 1'
#
loop_
_entity.id
_entity.type
_entity.pdbx_description
1 polymer ?
#
loop_
_entity_poly.entity_id
_entity_poly.type
_entity_poly.pdbx_seq_one_letter_code
_entity_poly.pdbx_strand_id
1 'polypeptide(L)'
;GVIHTPILDKMRDAPADTRYPHEQRLQALFAASLKQPVSPAVVGEQIRHIIEGESWQLRYPVGPDAAPFLEWRARMSDEAWVDYHATHDDEAWYNHIARDFGLDARPQP
;
A
#
# COMPACT_ATOMS: atom_id res chain seq x y z
N GLY A 1 6.14 -2.60 0.03
CA GLY A 1 5.89 -1.19 -0.27
C GLY A 1 5.52 -0.95 -1.72
N VAL A 2 5.02 0.22 -2.02
CA VAL A 2 4.68 0.61 -3.39
C VAL A 2 5.96 1.03 -4.12
N ILE A 3 6.27 0.34 -5.20
CA ILE A 3 7.48 0.55 -6.01
C ILE A 3 7.06 1.14 -7.36
N HIS A 4 7.73 2.22 -7.76
CA HIS A 4 7.44 2.90 -9.02
C HIS A 4 7.94 2.08 -10.20
N THR A 5 7.02 1.49 -10.96
CA THR A 5 7.30 0.71 -12.16
C THR A 5 6.28 1.04 -13.26
N PRO A 6 6.58 0.80 -14.55
CA PRO A 6 5.66 1.08 -15.66
C PRO A 6 4.31 0.35 -15.59
N ILE A 7 4.18 -0.70 -14.75
CA ILE A 7 2.89 -1.38 -14.57
C ILE A 7 1.83 -0.45 -13.97
N LEU A 8 2.24 0.56 -13.21
CA LEU A 8 1.34 1.54 -12.62
C LEU A 8 0.66 2.45 -13.64
N ASP A 9 1.26 2.60 -14.82
CA ASP A 9 0.64 3.34 -15.93
C ASP A 9 -0.64 2.66 -16.42
N LYS A 10 -0.69 1.33 -16.34
CA LYS A 10 -1.88 0.55 -16.70
C LYS A 10 -3.06 0.77 -15.75
N MET A 11 -2.79 1.12 -14.49
CA MET A 11 -3.85 1.43 -13.52
C MET A 11 -4.52 2.77 -13.83
N ARG A 12 -3.80 3.71 -14.42
CA ARG A 12 -4.31 5.03 -14.83
C ARG A 12 -5.32 4.92 -15.96
N ASP A 13 -5.12 3.95 -16.85
CA ASP A 13 -5.92 3.71 -18.04
C ASP A 13 -7.04 2.67 -17.79
N ALA A 14 -7.22 2.22 -16.55
CA ALA A 14 -8.26 1.26 -16.21
C ALA A 14 -9.65 1.87 -16.37
N PRO A 15 -10.66 1.11 -16.86
CA PRO A 15 -12.02 1.60 -16.99
C PRO A 15 -12.56 2.09 -15.63
N ALA A 16 -13.30 3.21 -15.66
CA ALA A 16 -13.95 3.75 -14.47
C ALA A 16 -15.12 2.88 -13.98
N ASP A 17 -15.63 2.00 -14.81
CA ASP A 17 -16.70 1.06 -14.47
C ASP A 17 -16.11 -0.19 -13.81
N THR A 18 -16.18 -0.21 -12.50
CA THR A 18 -15.70 -1.34 -11.70
C THR A 18 -16.87 -2.05 -11.02
N ARG A 19 -16.77 -3.39 -10.96
CA ARG A 19 -17.71 -4.23 -10.20
C ARG A 19 -17.34 -4.35 -8.72
N TYR A 20 -16.18 -3.83 -8.33
CA TYR A 20 -15.69 -3.96 -6.96
C TYR A 20 -16.04 -2.70 -6.17
N PRO A 21 -16.84 -2.83 -5.09
CA PRO A 21 -17.05 -1.70 -4.19
C PRO A 21 -15.72 -1.22 -3.65
N HIS A 22 -15.59 0.10 -3.48
CA HIS A 22 -14.42 0.73 -2.88
C HIS A 22 -13.10 0.62 -3.66
N GLU A 23 -13.11 0.21 -4.94
CA GLU A 23 -11.89 0.18 -5.77
C GLU A 23 -11.21 1.55 -5.82
N GLN A 24 -11.98 2.64 -5.86
CA GLN A 24 -11.45 4.02 -5.86
C GLN A 24 -10.62 4.32 -4.61
N ARG A 25 -10.95 3.75 -3.45
CA ARG A 25 -10.15 3.89 -2.22
C ARG A 25 -8.78 3.25 -2.38
N LEU A 26 -8.71 2.06 -2.98
CA LEU A 26 -7.44 1.39 -3.25
C LEU A 26 -6.58 2.18 -4.22
N GLN A 27 -7.19 2.71 -5.29
CA GLN A 27 -6.49 3.58 -6.25
C GLN A 27 -5.97 4.85 -5.57
N ALA A 28 -6.77 5.49 -4.71
CA ALA A 28 -6.38 6.67 -3.95
C ALA A 28 -5.22 6.37 -2.98
N LEU A 29 -5.24 5.22 -2.31
CA LEU A 29 -4.16 4.76 -1.44
C LEU A 29 -2.85 4.58 -2.21
N PHE A 30 -2.89 3.93 -3.37
CA PHE A 30 -1.72 3.77 -4.24
C PHE A 30 -1.20 5.13 -4.74
N ALA A 31 -2.09 6.00 -5.19
CA ALA A 31 -1.71 7.35 -5.64
C ALA A 31 -1.04 8.16 -4.54
N ALA A 32 -1.55 8.08 -3.30
CA ALA A 32 -0.94 8.74 -2.16
C ALA A 32 0.45 8.16 -1.82
N SER A 33 0.60 6.84 -1.85
CA SER A 33 1.89 6.17 -1.62
C SER A 33 2.93 6.53 -2.71
N LEU A 34 2.48 6.82 -3.93
CA LEU A 34 3.34 7.21 -5.05
C LEU A 34 3.77 8.69 -5.04
N LYS A 35 3.27 9.51 -4.12
CA LYS A 35 3.78 10.88 -3.93
C LYS A 35 5.27 10.89 -3.55
N GLN A 36 5.75 9.80 -2.96
CA GLN A 36 7.16 9.55 -2.68
C GLN A 36 7.62 8.28 -3.41
N PRO A 37 7.95 8.37 -4.69
CA PRO A 37 8.22 7.20 -5.51
C PRO A 37 9.50 6.49 -5.04
N VAL A 38 9.42 5.16 -4.96
CA VAL A 38 10.56 4.31 -4.59
C VAL A 38 11.07 3.60 -5.84
N SER A 39 12.37 3.73 -6.10
CA SER A 39 13.02 3.09 -7.24
C SER A 39 13.02 1.57 -7.13
N PRO A 40 12.81 0.82 -8.24
CA PRO A 40 12.99 -0.63 -8.28
C PRO A 40 14.38 -1.11 -7.85
N ALA A 41 15.39 -0.25 -7.93
CA ALA A 41 16.74 -0.57 -7.48
C ALA A 41 16.80 -0.94 -5.98
N VAL A 42 15.90 -0.39 -5.16
CA VAL A 42 15.79 -0.75 -3.73
C VAL A 42 15.46 -2.23 -3.55
N VAL A 43 14.63 -2.80 -4.43
CA VAL A 43 14.32 -4.24 -4.42
C VAL A 43 15.55 -5.05 -4.84
N GLY A 44 16.27 -4.60 -5.86
CA GLY A 44 17.51 -5.24 -6.32
C GLY A 44 18.57 -5.27 -5.22
N GLU A 45 18.77 -4.18 -4.51
CA GLU A 45 19.69 -4.10 -3.37
C GLU A 45 19.29 -5.05 -2.23
N GLN A 46 18.00 -5.13 -1.92
CA GLN A 46 17.53 -6.07 -0.91
C GLN A 46 17.78 -7.52 -1.32
N ILE A 47 17.55 -7.87 -2.58
CA ILE A 47 17.85 -9.21 -3.11
C ILE A 47 19.35 -9.51 -3.01
N ARG A 48 20.21 -8.55 -3.37
CA ARG A 48 21.65 -8.69 -3.23
C ARG A 48 22.05 -8.97 -1.77
N HIS A 49 21.52 -8.19 -0.82
CA HIS A 49 21.79 -8.39 0.60
C HIS A 49 21.33 -9.77 1.10
N ILE A 50 20.19 -10.28 0.59
CA ILE A 50 19.72 -11.62 0.94
C ILE A 50 20.68 -12.70 0.46
N ILE A 51 21.18 -12.56 -0.78
CA ILE A 51 22.11 -13.54 -1.38
C ILE A 51 23.47 -13.53 -0.69
N GLU A 52 23.96 -12.34 -0.34
CA GLU A 52 25.29 -12.16 0.30
C GLU A 52 25.25 -12.35 1.83
N GLY A 53 24.06 -12.30 2.42
CA GLY A 53 23.90 -12.40 3.88
C GLY A 53 23.93 -13.84 4.39
N GLU A 54 24.34 -13.98 5.64
CA GLU A 54 24.35 -15.28 6.34
C GLU A 54 23.07 -15.56 7.14
N SER A 55 22.25 -14.52 7.39
CA SER A 55 21.00 -14.67 8.13
C SER A 55 19.87 -15.14 7.22
N TRP A 56 19.08 -16.11 7.72
CA TRP A 56 17.93 -16.61 6.99
C TRP A 56 16.62 -16.15 7.61
N GLN A 57 15.74 -15.65 6.80
CA GLN A 57 14.33 -15.39 7.14
C GLN A 57 13.44 -15.59 5.91
N LEU A 58 12.16 -15.89 6.14
CA LEU A 58 11.23 -16.23 5.06
C LEU A 58 10.75 -14.99 4.27
N ARG A 59 10.64 -13.83 4.93
CA ARG A 59 10.06 -12.62 4.34
C ARG A 59 10.93 -11.41 4.66
N TYR A 60 11.17 -10.62 3.63
CA TYR A 60 11.97 -9.41 3.68
C TYR A 60 11.12 -8.23 3.20
N PRO A 61 10.56 -7.39 4.08
CA PRO A 61 9.87 -6.19 3.68
C PRO A 61 10.78 -5.24 2.91
N VAL A 62 10.28 -4.67 1.80
CA VAL A 62 11.05 -3.75 0.96
C VAL A 62 10.25 -2.48 0.70
N GLY A 63 10.92 -1.35 0.76
CA GLY A 63 10.32 -0.03 0.66
C GLY A 63 9.94 0.56 2.02
N PRO A 64 9.87 1.90 2.11
CA PRO A 64 9.72 2.61 3.38
C PRO A 64 8.36 2.38 4.04
N ASP A 65 7.33 2.06 3.26
CA ASP A 65 5.95 1.81 3.68
C ASP A 65 5.67 0.34 4.03
N ALA A 66 6.57 -0.59 3.68
CA ALA A 66 6.33 -2.02 3.82
C ALA A 66 6.25 -2.47 5.29
N ALA A 67 7.25 -2.15 6.10
CA ALA A 67 7.27 -2.52 7.50
C ALA A 67 6.14 -1.84 8.30
N PRO A 68 5.92 -0.52 8.21
CA PRO A 68 4.80 0.14 8.88
C PRO A 68 3.44 -0.44 8.50
N PHE A 69 3.22 -0.79 7.22
CA PHE A 69 1.98 -1.40 6.78
C PHE A 69 1.77 -2.79 7.39
N LEU A 70 2.80 -3.63 7.41
CA LEU A 70 2.72 -4.95 8.01
C LEU A 70 2.49 -4.89 9.52
N GLU A 71 3.14 -3.96 10.22
CA GLU A 71 2.94 -3.73 11.65
C GLU A 71 1.51 -3.26 11.95
N TRP A 72 0.99 -2.33 11.15
CA TRP A 72 -0.38 -1.87 11.27
C TRP A 72 -1.38 -3.02 11.07
N ARG A 73 -1.21 -3.81 10.00
CA ARG A 73 -2.06 -4.99 9.73
C ARG A 73 -1.99 -6.02 10.85
N ALA A 74 -0.82 -6.27 11.41
CA ALA A 74 -0.61 -7.27 12.47
C ALA A 74 -1.31 -6.93 13.80
N ARG A 75 -1.74 -5.68 13.99
CA ARG A 75 -2.51 -5.25 15.18
C ARG A 75 -3.99 -5.56 15.09
N MET A 76 -4.48 -6.06 13.97
CA MET A 76 -5.89 -6.33 13.71
C MET A 76 -6.15 -7.82 13.53
N SER A 77 -7.32 -8.31 13.99
CA SER A 77 -7.83 -9.60 13.53
C SER A 77 -8.26 -9.53 12.07
N ASP A 78 -8.50 -10.67 11.45
CA ASP A 78 -8.98 -10.71 10.07
C ASP A 78 -10.36 -10.07 9.94
N GLU A 79 -11.25 -10.28 10.90
CA GLU A 79 -12.57 -9.67 10.95
C GLU A 79 -12.46 -8.15 11.10
N ALA A 80 -11.65 -7.66 12.03
CA ALA A 80 -11.44 -6.22 12.22
C ALA A 80 -10.84 -5.55 10.97
N TRP A 81 -9.97 -6.26 10.25
CA TRP A 81 -9.45 -5.79 8.97
C TRP A 81 -10.52 -5.67 7.90
N VAL A 82 -11.40 -6.67 7.79
CA VAL A 82 -12.52 -6.66 6.85
C VAL A 82 -13.47 -5.51 7.18
N ASP A 83 -13.89 -5.38 8.44
CA ASP A 83 -14.81 -4.35 8.91
C ASP A 83 -14.25 -2.94 8.68
N TYR A 84 -12.94 -2.75 8.92
CA TYR A 84 -12.25 -1.48 8.69
C TYR A 84 -12.39 -1.02 7.23
N HIS A 85 -12.23 -1.96 6.28
CA HIS A 85 -12.28 -1.64 4.86
C HIS A 85 -13.68 -1.67 4.25
N ALA A 86 -14.65 -2.31 4.93
CA ALA A 86 -16.04 -2.43 4.48
C ALA A 86 -16.92 -1.23 4.86
N THR A 87 -16.41 -0.25 5.62
CA THR A 87 -17.19 0.95 5.94
C THR A 87 -17.74 1.62 4.68
N HIS A 88 -19.01 2.05 4.71
CA HIS A 88 -19.65 2.72 3.57
C HIS A 88 -19.32 4.21 3.47
N ASP A 89 -18.79 4.81 4.53
CA ASP A 89 -18.40 6.22 4.59
C ASP A 89 -16.95 6.39 4.12
N ASP A 90 -16.77 7.00 2.95
CA ASP A 90 -15.44 7.24 2.38
C ASP A 90 -14.63 8.23 3.23
N GLU A 91 -15.25 9.29 3.77
CA GLU A 91 -14.55 10.25 4.62
C GLU A 91 -14.07 9.60 5.92
N ALA A 92 -14.90 8.75 6.54
CA ALA A 92 -14.50 7.98 7.70
C ALA A 92 -13.31 7.07 7.37
N TRP A 93 -13.32 6.42 6.21
CA TRP A 93 -12.21 5.57 5.76
C TRP A 93 -10.92 6.37 5.56
N TYR A 94 -10.97 7.52 4.88
CA TYR A 94 -9.79 8.36 4.69
C TYR A 94 -9.23 8.90 6.02
N ASN A 95 -10.11 9.27 6.95
CA ASN A 95 -9.69 9.68 8.29
C ASN A 95 -9.00 8.55 9.05
N HIS A 96 -9.50 7.32 8.94
CA HIS A 96 -8.90 6.16 9.57
C HIS A 96 -7.51 5.87 8.99
N ILE A 97 -7.34 5.87 7.66
CA ILE A 97 -6.05 5.66 7.01
C ILE A 97 -5.04 6.75 7.42
N ALA A 98 -5.46 8.00 7.43
CA ALA A 98 -4.58 9.10 7.84
C ALA A 98 -4.13 8.97 9.30
N ARG A 99 -5.03 8.59 10.20
CA ARG A 99 -4.75 8.41 11.63
C ARG A 99 -3.86 7.19 11.90
N ASP A 100 -4.19 6.07 11.29
CA ASP A 100 -3.64 4.76 11.67
C ASP A 100 -2.39 4.39 10.86
N PHE A 101 -2.30 4.89 9.64
CA PHE A 101 -1.18 4.62 8.74
C PHE A 101 -0.36 5.88 8.38
N GLY A 102 -0.84 7.07 8.77
CA GLY A 102 -0.15 8.33 8.51
C GLY A 102 -0.17 8.79 7.04
N LEU A 103 -1.08 8.25 6.23
CA LEU A 103 -1.16 8.52 4.79
C LEU A 103 -2.48 9.21 4.44
N ASP A 104 -2.42 10.46 3.99
CA ASP A 104 -3.60 11.13 3.44
C ASP A 104 -3.86 10.66 2.00
N ALA A 105 -4.82 9.74 1.90
CA ALA A 105 -5.24 9.13 0.65
C ALA A 105 -6.41 9.86 -0.03
N ARG A 106 -6.86 11.02 0.47
CA ARG A 106 -7.95 11.76 -0.17
C ARG A 106 -7.57 12.14 -1.60
N PRO A 107 -8.48 11.98 -2.58
CA PRO A 107 -8.28 12.50 -3.92
C PRO A 107 -7.99 14.00 -3.86
N GLN A 108 -6.93 14.44 -4.52
CA GLN A 108 -6.67 15.87 -4.67
C GLN A 108 -7.59 16.43 -5.74
N PRO A 109 -8.14 17.64 -5.55
CA PRO A 109 -8.99 18.30 -6.54
C PRO A 109 -8.26 18.54 -7.86
#